data_79f9fa9c113c4ca6641d76765220385b
#
_entry.id   79f9fa9c113c4ca6641d76765220385b
#
_cell.length_a   1.000
_cell.length_b   1.000
_cell.length_c   1.000
_cell.angle_alpha   90.00
_cell.angle_beta   90.00
_cell.angle_gamma   90.00
#
_symmetry.space_group_name_H-M   'P 1'
#
loop_
_entity.id
_entity.type
_entity.pdbx_description
1 polymer ?
#
loop_
_entity_poly.entity_id
_entity_poly.type
_entity_poly.pdbx_seq_one_letter_code
_entity_poly.pdbx_strand_id
1 'polypeptide(L)'
;MDRFQQLLYDLGQIIDLPLYADQNQRCRLNINEDLDIQLEYDSSKERILFASFCCEVPPGKFRENVLKEALKANGVFPRIGSYGFSEQKNKLALFEYISVQHLSSEKFGDLLAQFIDRAQRTKKAVETGNLLLFHEVTSQYDRNSFIL
;
A
#
# COMPACT_ATOMS: atom_id res chain seq x y z
N MET A 1 -0.43 14.53 -21.09
CA MET A 1 -0.15 13.63 -19.95
C MET A 1 -0.74 14.27 -18.70
N ASP A 2 -1.62 13.56 -18.00
CA ASP A 2 -2.15 14.09 -16.75
C ASP A 2 -1.15 13.89 -15.60
N ARG A 3 -1.49 14.38 -14.42
CA ARG A 3 -0.57 14.34 -13.28
C ARG A 3 -0.20 12.91 -12.88
N PHE A 4 -1.17 12.00 -12.89
CA PHE A 4 -0.93 10.60 -12.55
C PHE A 4 0.02 9.94 -13.54
N GLN A 5 -0.23 10.14 -14.84
CA GLN A 5 0.63 9.60 -15.88
C GLN A 5 2.06 10.13 -15.77
N GLN A 6 2.21 11.41 -15.43
CA GLN A 6 3.52 12.02 -15.24
C GLN A 6 4.26 11.40 -14.04
N LEU A 7 3.56 11.21 -12.93
CA LEU A 7 4.15 10.56 -11.75
C LEU A 7 4.59 9.14 -12.04
N LEU A 8 3.78 8.38 -12.78
CA LEU A 8 4.14 7.01 -13.18
C LEU A 8 5.36 7.02 -14.12
N TYR A 9 5.39 7.92 -15.09
CA TYR A 9 6.50 8.04 -16.01
C TYR A 9 7.81 8.34 -15.26
N ASP A 10 7.78 9.34 -14.38
CA ASP A 10 8.97 9.75 -13.63
C ASP A 10 9.47 8.60 -12.74
N LEU A 11 8.55 7.92 -12.06
CA LEU A 11 8.92 6.77 -11.23
C LEU A 11 9.50 5.64 -12.06
N GLY A 12 8.92 5.38 -13.24
CA GLY A 12 9.43 4.36 -14.16
C GLY A 12 10.85 4.63 -14.61
N GLN A 13 11.21 5.89 -14.80
CA GLN A 13 12.58 6.27 -15.15
C GLN A 13 13.55 6.00 -13.99
N ILE A 14 13.11 6.22 -12.75
CA ILE A 14 13.94 6.01 -11.56
C ILE A 14 14.21 4.52 -11.33
N ILE A 15 13.17 3.68 -11.45
CA ILE A 15 13.28 2.25 -11.18
C ILE A 15 13.63 1.41 -12.40
N ASP A 16 13.82 2.06 -13.55
CA ASP A 16 14.13 1.43 -14.84
C ASP A 16 13.09 0.36 -15.23
N LEU A 17 11.83 0.68 -15.00
CA LEU A 17 10.69 -0.17 -15.33
C LEU A 17 9.57 0.71 -15.87
N PRO A 18 9.15 0.53 -17.14
CA PRO A 18 8.08 1.38 -17.68
C PRO A 18 6.76 1.13 -16.92
N LEU A 19 6.15 2.22 -16.47
CA LEU A 19 4.87 2.19 -15.77
C LEU A 19 3.84 2.97 -16.58
N TYR A 20 2.68 2.37 -16.78
CA TYR A 20 1.60 2.95 -17.56
C TYR A 20 0.28 2.86 -16.84
N ALA A 21 -0.53 3.91 -16.96
CA ALA A 21 -1.93 3.84 -16.59
C ALA A 21 -2.71 3.23 -17.75
N ASP A 22 -3.65 2.34 -17.44
CA ASP A 22 -4.58 1.82 -18.44
C ASP A 22 -5.69 2.84 -18.73
N GLN A 23 -6.65 2.48 -19.59
CA GLN A 23 -7.75 3.37 -19.95
C GLN A 23 -8.67 3.72 -18.76
N ASN A 24 -8.60 2.95 -17.67
CA ASN A 24 -9.36 3.18 -16.45
C ASN A 24 -8.54 3.91 -15.38
N GLN A 25 -7.40 4.50 -15.75
CA GLN A 25 -6.49 5.20 -14.84
C GLN A 25 -5.97 4.30 -13.71
N ARG A 26 -5.64 3.06 -14.07
CA ARG A 26 -5.11 2.06 -13.14
C ARG A 26 -3.74 1.58 -13.60
N CYS A 27 -2.88 1.33 -12.62
CA CYS A 27 -1.57 0.72 -12.85
C CYS A 27 -1.39 -0.38 -11.82
N ARG A 28 -1.00 -1.57 -12.29
CA ARG A 28 -0.74 -2.69 -11.40
C ARG A 28 0.76 -2.98 -11.36
N LEU A 29 1.27 -3.14 -10.14
CA LEU A 29 2.66 -3.54 -9.91
C LEU A 29 2.65 -4.94 -9.29
N ASN A 30 3.49 -5.82 -9.82
CA ASN A 30 3.71 -7.13 -9.21
C ASN A 30 5.10 -7.13 -8.56
N ILE A 31 5.13 -7.39 -7.26
CA ILE A 31 6.36 -7.34 -6.47
C ILE A 31 6.81 -8.77 -6.20
N ASN A 32 7.96 -9.14 -6.77
CA ASN A 32 8.59 -10.46 -6.58
C ASN A 32 7.65 -11.63 -6.90
N GLU A 33 6.76 -11.46 -7.86
CA GLU A 33 5.77 -12.48 -8.29
C GLU A 33 4.82 -12.93 -7.18
N ASP A 34 4.75 -12.21 -6.08
CA ASP A 34 4.10 -12.65 -4.86
C ASP A 34 3.05 -11.67 -4.34
N LEU A 35 3.17 -10.40 -4.66
CA LEU A 35 2.31 -9.35 -4.13
C LEU A 35 1.90 -8.39 -5.22
N ASP A 36 0.60 -8.16 -5.37
CA ASP A 36 0.06 -7.17 -6.30
C ASP A 36 -0.26 -5.87 -5.57
N ILE A 37 0.23 -4.78 -6.13
CA ILE A 37 -0.11 -3.42 -5.70
C ILE A 37 -0.88 -2.76 -6.83
N GLN A 38 -2.02 -2.21 -6.52
CA GLN A 38 -2.84 -1.49 -7.48
C GLN A 38 -2.81 0.01 -7.18
N LEU A 39 -2.56 0.79 -8.22
CA LEU A 39 -2.63 2.24 -8.16
C LEU A 39 -3.81 2.67 -9.01
N GLU A 40 -4.64 3.56 -8.50
CA GLU A 40 -5.82 4.05 -9.22
C GLU A 40 -5.99 5.54 -8.99
N TYR A 41 -6.12 6.28 -10.08
CA TYR A 41 -6.29 7.72 -10.02
C TYR A 41 -7.77 8.10 -10.04
N ASP A 42 -8.18 8.89 -9.05
CA ASP A 42 -9.49 9.50 -8.98
C ASP A 42 -9.33 10.99 -9.32
N SER A 43 -9.60 11.34 -10.57
CA SER A 43 -9.43 12.70 -11.05
C SER A 43 -10.41 13.67 -10.42
N SER A 44 -11.60 13.21 -10.02
CA SER A 44 -12.62 14.07 -9.42
C SER A 44 -12.21 14.59 -8.05
N LYS A 45 -11.42 13.81 -7.31
CA LYS A 45 -10.91 14.17 -5.98
C LYS A 45 -9.41 14.43 -5.97
N GLU A 46 -8.77 14.39 -7.13
CA GLU A 46 -7.34 14.62 -7.31
C GLU A 46 -6.50 13.81 -6.33
N ARG A 47 -6.78 12.49 -6.27
CA ARG A 47 -6.08 11.59 -5.37
C ARG A 47 -5.78 10.25 -6.04
N ILE A 48 -4.74 9.59 -5.54
CA ILE A 48 -4.35 8.26 -5.99
C ILE A 48 -4.66 7.27 -4.86
N LEU A 49 -5.32 6.19 -5.20
CA LEU A 49 -5.50 5.06 -4.28
C LEU A 49 -4.35 4.09 -4.48
N PHE A 50 -3.66 3.76 -3.38
CA PHE A 50 -2.78 2.59 -3.29
C PHE A 50 -3.58 1.50 -2.62
N ALA A 51 -3.63 0.32 -3.20
CA ALA A 51 -4.38 -0.81 -2.64
C ALA A 51 -3.66 -2.12 -2.88
N SER A 52 -3.75 -3.01 -1.90
CA SER A 52 -3.23 -4.36 -2.01
C SER A 52 -4.10 -5.31 -1.20
N PHE A 53 -4.47 -6.44 -1.81
CA PHE A 53 -5.00 -7.57 -1.06
C PHE A 53 -3.80 -8.41 -0.63
N CYS A 54 -3.32 -8.16 0.59
CA CYS A 54 -2.02 -8.67 1.05
C CYS A 54 -1.97 -10.19 1.15
N CYS A 55 -3.05 -10.78 1.66
CA CYS A 55 -3.06 -12.23 1.94
C CYS A 55 -4.46 -12.73 2.23
N GLU A 56 -4.65 -14.02 2.04
CA GLU A 56 -5.87 -14.70 2.40
C GLU A 56 -5.85 -15.05 3.89
N VAL A 57 -6.97 -14.86 4.57
CA VAL A 57 -7.13 -15.18 5.99
C VAL A 57 -8.41 -15.99 6.14
N PRO A 58 -8.33 -17.32 6.14
CA PRO A 58 -9.52 -18.17 6.23
C PRO A 58 -10.24 -18.00 7.57
N PRO A 59 -11.55 -18.34 7.63
CA PRO A 59 -12.33 -18.22 8.87
C PRO A 59 -11.73 -19.02 10.01
N GLY A 60 -11.92 -18.52 11.24
CA GLY A 60 -11.48 -19.20 12.45
C GLY A 60 -10.85 -18.26 13.46
N LYS A 61 -10.34 -18.84 14.53
CA LYS A 61 -9.73 -18.09 15.63
C LYS A 61 -8.53 -17.25 15.19
N PHE A 62 -7.73 -17.78 14.27
CA PHE A 62 -6.58 -17.05 13.75
C PHE A 62 -7.01 -15.76 13.05
N ARG A 63 -8.10 -15.80 12.28
CA ARG A 63 -8.65 -14.57 11.64
C ARG A 63 -9.02 -13.54 12.69
N GLU A 64 -9.65 -13.95 13.79
CA GLU A 64 -10.00 -13.01 14.86
C GLU A 64 -8.75 -12.32 15.39
N ASN A 65 -7.67 -13.05 15.60
CA ASN A 65 -6.42 -12.49 16.08
C ASN A 65 -5.80 -11.54 15.06
N VAL A 66 -5.81 -11.90 13.78
CA VAL A 66 -5.29 -11.06 12.69
C VAL A 66 -6.07 -9.74 12.62
N LEU A 67 -7.40 -9.81 12.60
CA LEU A 67 -8.23 -8.62 12.51
C LEU A 67 -8.07 -7.72 13.73
N LYS A 68 -7.89 -8.30 14.90
CA LYS A 68 -7.64 -7.54 16.12
C LYS A 68 -6.33 -6.74 16.02
N GLU A 69 -5.27 -7.38 15.55
CA GLU A 69 -3.99 -6.70 15.38
C GLU A 69 -4.05 -5.64 14.28
N ALA A 70 -4.77 -5.91 13.19
CA ALA A 70 -4.96 -4.94 12.12
C ALA A 70 -5.71 -3.69 12.62
N LEU A 71 -6.76 -3.87 13.41
CA LEU A 71 -7.52 -2.76 14.00
C LEU A 71 -6.65 -1.94 14.96
N LYS A 72 -5.82 -2.58 15.76
CA LYS A 72 -4.88 -1.87 16.64
C LYS A 72 -3.90 -1.04 15.81
N ALA A 73 -3.37 -1.62 14.73
CA ALA A 73 -2.44 -0.93 13.86
C ALA A 73 -3.07 0.30 13.19
N ASN A 74 -4.36 0.23 12.86
CA ASN A 74 -5.08 1.39 12.30
C ASN A 74 -5.18 2.56 13.27
N GLY A 75 -5.04 2.31 14.57
CA GLY A 75 -5.08 3.35 15.60
C GLY A 75 -3.74 4.00 15.86
N VAL A 76 -2.66 3.55 15.26
CA VAL A 76 -1.32 4.08 15.49
C VAL A 76 -0.95 5.09 14.42
N PHE A 77 -0.44 6.27 14.83
CA PHE A 77 -0.01 7.34 13.94
C PHE A 77 1.43 7.76 14.28
N PRO A 78 2.24 8.19 13.32
CA PRO A 78 1.96 8.20 11.88
C PRO A 78 2.01 6.80 11.27
N ARG A 79 1.29 6.60 10.17
CA ARG A 79 1.33 5.34 9.43
C ARG A 79 1.08 5.57 7.94
N ILE A 80 1.50 4.62 7.12
CA ILE A 80 1.10 4.54 5.72
C ILE A 80 0.12 3.37 5.59
N GLY A 81 -1.07 3.65 5.07
CA GLY A 81 -2.08 2.64 4.83
C GLY A 81 -2.96 2.33 6.03
N SER A 82 -4.15 1.88 5.71
CA SER A 82 -5.15 1.39 6.66
C SER A 82 -5.57 0.00 6.25
N TYR A 83 -5.92 -0.82 7.22
CA TYR A 83 -6.38 -2.19 6.98
C TYR A 83 -7.89 -2.25 6.82
N GLY A 84 -8.32 -3.10 5.90
CA GLY A 84 -9.70 -3.50 5.72
C GLY A 84 -9.76 -4.98 5.42
N PHE A 85 -10.95 -5.55 5.47
CA PHE A 85 -11.13 -6.97 5.20
C PHE A 85 -12.21 -7.18 4.14
N SER A 86 -11.88 -7.98 3.11
CA SER A 86 -12.82 -8.35 2.06
C SER A 86 -13.45 -9.71 2.40
N GLU A 87 -14.71 -9.72 2.78
CA GLU A 87 -15.43 -10.97 3.06
C GLU A 87 -15.58 -11.83 1.80
N GLN A 88 -15.80 -11.21 0.66
CA GLN A 88 -15.93 -11.93 -0.61
C GLN A 88 -14.68 -12.71 -0.96
N LYS A 89 -13.52 -12.14 -0.72
CA LYS A 89 -12.24 -12.74 -1.08
C LYS A 89 -11.54 -13.44 0.08
N ASN A 90 -12.05 -13.30 1.30
CA ASN A 90 -11.37 -13.75 2.53
C ASN A 90 -9.96 -13.19 2.64
N LYS A 91 -9.77 -11.94 2.22
CA LYS A 91 -8.44 -11.31 2.17
C LYS A 91 -8.35 -10.06 3.01
N LEU A 92 -7.21 -9.91 3.66
CA LEU A 92 -6.84 -8.68 4.35
C LEU A 92 -6.31 -7.70 3.32
N ALA A 93 -6.86 -6.50 3.32
CA ALA A 93 -6.48 -5.43 2.41
C ALA A 93 -5.74 -4.32 3.15
N LEU A 94 -4.79 -3.70 2.45
CA LEU A 94 -4.14 -2.47 2.87
C LEU A 94 -4.44 -1.43 1.80
N PHE A 95 -4.79 -0.20 2.20
CA PHE A 95 -5.11 0.85 1.25
C PHE A 95 -4.74 2.22 1.81
N GLU A 96 -4.46 3.17 0.91
CA GLU A 96 -4.17 4.55 1.25
C GLU A 96 -4.57 5.47 0.12
N TYR A 97 -5.16 6.62 0.44
CA TYR A 97 -5.42 7.68 -0.52
C TYR A 97 -4.37 8.77 -0.39
N ILE A 98 -3.76 9.12 -1.51
CA ILE A 98 -2.69 10.13 -1.56
C ILE A 98 -3.19 11.29 -2.42
N SER A 99 -3.21 12.51 -1.86
CA SER A 99 -3.51 13.71 -2.64
C SER A 99 -2.39 13.98 -3.64
N VAL A 100 -2.74 14.31 -4.88
CA VAL A 100 -1.73 14.67 -5.89
C VAL A 100 -1.32 16.13 -5.80
N GLN A 101 -2.04 16.94 -4.99
CA GLN A 101 -1.69 18.35 -4.80
C GLN A 101 -0.32 18.43 -4.11
N HIS A 102 0.57 19.19 -4.72
CA HIS A 102 1.94 19.40 -4.20
C HIS A 102 2.75 18.10 -4.07
N LEU A 103 2.33 17.04 -4.75
CA LEU A 103 3.04 15.76 -4.70
C LEU A 103 4.16 15.75 -5.76
N SER A 104 5.40 15.65 -5.29
CA SER A 104 6.54 15.47 -6.19
C SER A 104 6.67 14.00 -6.58
N SER A 105 7.38 13.75 -7.68
CA SER A 105 7.66 12.36 -8.09
C SER A 105 8.52 11.63 -7.07
N GLU A 106 9.45 12.34 -6.42
CA GLU A 106 10.27 11.78 -5.35
C GLU A 106 9.40 11.36 -4.15
N LYS A 107 8.51 12.24 -3.69
CA LYS A 107 7.61 11.93 -2.58
C LYS A 107 6.66 10.79 -2.93
N PHE A 108 6.16 10.77 -4.15
CA PHE A 108 5.31 9.69 -4.64
C PHE A 108 6.05 8.34 -4.54
N GLY A 109 7.30 8.29 -5.01
CA GLY A 109 8.12 7.10 -4.92
C GLY A 109 8.37 6.64 -3.49
N ASP A 110 8.66 7.59 -2.59
CA ASP A 110 8.88 7.29 -1.18
C ASP A 110 7.64 6.70 -0.51
N LEU A 111 6.47 7.30 -0.76
CA LEU A 111 5.20 6.82 -0.19
C LEU A 111 4.86 5.43 -0.73
N LEU A 112 5.07 5.21 -2.02
CA LEU A 112 4.82 3.91 -2.63
C LEU A 112 5.75 2.85 -2.05
N ALA A 113 7.03 3.16 -1.86
CA ALA A 113 7.99 2.23 -1.26
C ALA A 113 7.58 1.85 0.17
N GLN A 114 7.13 2.81 0.96
CA GLN A 114 6.65 2.56 2.32
C GLN A 114 5.40 1.67 2.31
N PHE A 115 4.49 1.93 1.38
CA PHE A 115 3.27 1.14 1.23
C PHE A 115 3.59 -0.30 0.86
N ILE A 116 4.47 -0.51 -0.12
CA ILE A 116 4.90 -1.85 -0.54
C ILE A 116 5.54 -2.59 0.62
N ASP A 117 6.44 -1.94 1.35
CA ASP A 117 7.10 -2.54 2.51
C ASP A 117 6.08 -3.01 3.56
N ARG A 118 5.09 -2.18 3.86
CA ARG A 118 4.06 -2.55 4.82
C ARG A 118 3.19 -3.70 4.33
N ALA A 119 2.83 -3.71 3.05
CA ALA A 119 2.07 -4.80 2.46
C ALA A 119 2.84 -6.13 2.52
N GLN A 120 4.14 -6.11 2.24
CA GLN A 120 5.00 -7.29 2.34
C GLN A 120 5.11 -7.79 3.77
N ARG A 121 5.28 -6.90 4.76
CA ARG A 121 5.34 -7.27 6.17
C ARG A 121 4.02 -7.85 6.65
N THR A 122 2.90 -7.30 6.20
CA THR A 122 1.57 -7.80 6.53
C THR A 122 1.39 -9.22 6.03
N LYS A 123 1.75 -9.48 4.79
CA LYS A 123 1.69 -10.83 4.20
C LYS A 123 2.54 -11.80 5.00
N LYS A 124 3.76 -11.40 5.32
CA LYS A 124 4.68 -12.23 6.12
C LYS A 124 4.13 -12.50 7.51
N ALA A 125 3.53 -11.50 8.16
CA ALA A 125 2.94 -11.66 9.49
C ALA A 125 1.87 -12.75 9.51
N VAL A 126 0.98 -12.72 8.53
CA VAL A 126 -0.12 -13.68 8.45
C VAL A 126 0.39 -15.07 8.05
N GLU A 127 1.27 -15.15 7.06
CA GLU A 127 1.79 -16.44 6.57
C GLU A 127 2.65 -17.16 7.60
N THR A 128 3.40 -16.43 8.41
CA THR A 128 4.26 -17.02 9.45
C THR A 128 3.59 -17.10 10.83
N GLY A 129 2.44 -16.47 11.00
CA GLY A 129 1.78 -16.38 12.30
C GLY A 129 2.43 -15.40 13.27
N ASN A 130 3.42 -14.62 12.82
CA ASN A 130 4.09 -13.64 13.67
C ASN A 130 3.38 -12.28 13.57
N LEU A 131 2.32 -12.11 14.34
CA LEU A 131 1.46 -10.92 14.27
C LEU A 131 2.12 -9.65 14.84
N LEU A 132 3.26 -9.76 15.51
CA LEU A 132 4.04 -8.60 15.95
C LEU A 132 4.53 -7.77 14.77
N LEU A 133 4.68 -8.39 13.59
CA LEU A 133 5.11 -7.69 12.38
C LEU A 133 4.13 -6.60 11.94
N PHE A 134 2.87 -6.64 12.40
CA PHE A 134 1.92 -5.54 12.16
C PHE A 134 2.37 -4.23 12.77
N HIS A 135 3.18 -4.28 13.82
CA HIS A 135 3.56 -3.13 14.63
C HIS A 135 5.01 -2.71 14.45
N GLU A 136 5.77 -3.43 13.63
CA GLU A 136 7.16 -3.06 13.37
C GLU A 136 7.24 -1.87 12.42
N VAL A 137 8.17 -0.98 12.72
CA VAL A 137 8.52 0.16 11.86
C VAL A 137 9.89 -0.12 11.29
N THR A 138 10.02 -0.04 9.96
CA THR A 138 11.32 -0.23 9.33
C THR A 138 12.23 0.95 9.61
N SER A 139 13.49 0.67 9.94
CA SER A 139 14.48 1.70 10.25
C SER A 139 14.87 2.57 9.07
N GLN A 140 14.55 2.14 7.84
CA GLN A 140 14.90 2.88 6.63
C GLN A 140 14.01 4.11 6.39
N TYR A 141 12.91 4.23 7.14
CA TYR A 141 11.99 5.37 7.01
C TYR A 141 12.03 6.18 8.29
N ASP A 142 12.55 7.40 8.18
CA ASP A 142 12.52 8.35 9.28
C ASP A 142 11.06 8.75 9.55
N ARG A 143 10.71 8.92 10.82
CA ARG A 143 9.39 9.43 11.22
C ARG A 143 9.08 10.77 10.55
N ASN A 144 10.09 11.57 10.27
CA ASN A 144 9.92 12.85 9.58
C ASN A 144 9.40 12.70 8.15
N SER A 145 9.58 11.54 7.52
CA SER A 145 9.03 11.32 6.18
C SER A 145 7.50 11.20 6.17
N PHE A 146 6.87 11.00 7.33
CA PHE A 146 5.40 11.00 7.45
C PHE A 146 4.82 12.38 7.72
N ILE A 147 5.65 13.35 8.06
CA ILE A 147 5.24 14.73 8.32
C ILE A 147 5.31 15.49 7.01
N LEU A 148 4.17 15.87 6.51
CA LEU A 148 4.05 16.58 5.25
C LEU A 148 3.96 18.08 5.47
#